data_aa3fd51fd1702432f2aaca21b23c62f1
#
_entry.id   aa3fd51fd1702432f2aaca21b23c62f1
#
_cell.length_a   1.000
_cell.length_b   1.000
_cell.length_c   1.000
_cell.angle_alpha   90.00
_cell.angle_beta   90.00
_cell.angle_gamma   90.00
#
_symmetry.space_group_name_H-M   'P 1'
#
loop_
_entity.id
_entity.type
_entity.pdbx_description
1 polymer ?
#
loop_
_entity_poly.entity_id
_entity_poly.type
_entity_poly.pdbx_seq_one_letter_code
_entity_poly.pdbx_strand_id
1 'polypeptide(L)'
;MLSDSQIKTYNTDGLVKSSAQLSKDKVKDLNSALDKYLEDHKDENNEFVSGLYERDSKFLEFALYPEIIEEVKQLLGEDIILWGLSLIHI
;
A
#
# COMPACT_ATOMS: atom_id res chain seq x y z
N MET A 1 5.36 -5.80 -12.24
CA MET A 1 5.91 -4.75 -13.10
C MET A 1 4.91 -4.40 -14.19
N LEU A 2 4.70 -3.12 -14.43
CA LEU A 2 3.73 -2.68 -15.44
C LEU A 2 4.29 -2.87 -16.85
N SER A 3 3.42 -3.28 -17.78
CA SER A 3 3.76 -3.33 -19.20
C SER A 3 3.72 -1.93 -19.82
N ASP A 4 4.33 -1.80 -21.02
CA ASP A 4 4.28 -0.53 -21.75
C ASP A 4 2.84 -0.10 -22.06
N SER A 5 1.97 -1.05 -22.36
CA SER A 5 0.54 -0.81 -22.60
C SER A 5 -0.15 -0.26 -21.34
N GLN A 6 0.16 -0.81 -20.17
CA GLN A 6 -0.40 -0.33 -18.91
C GLN A 6 0.09 1.08 -18.55
N ILE A 7 1.37 1.38 -18.80
CA ILE A 7 1.93 2.72 -18.59
C ILE A 7 1.23 3.73 -19.51
N LYS A 8 1.01 3.36 -20.77
CA LYS A 8 0.28 4.19 -21.72
C LYS A 8 -1.15 4.45 -21.26
N THR A 9 -1.83 3.43 -20.76
CA THR A 9 -3.17 3.56 -20.21
C THR A 9 -3.21 4.57 -19.04
N TYR A 10 -2.25 4.45 -18.13
CA TYR A 10 -2.14 5.41 -17.01
C TYR A 10 -1.96 6.84 -17.51
N ASN A 11 -1.06 7.05 -18.48
CA ASN A 11 -0.77 8.38 -19.00
C ASN A 11 -1.95 8.98 -19.77
N THR A 12 -2.81 8.15 -20.36
CA THR A 12 -3.97 8.58 -21.13
C THR A 12 -5.20 8.79 -20.24
N ASP A 13 -5.46 7.83 -19.34
CA ASP A 13 -6.72 7.76 -18.57
C ASP A 13 -6.56 8.25 -17.12
N GLY A 14 -5.33 8.43 -16.65
CA GLY A 14 -5.05 8.86 -15.28
C GLY A 14 -5.10 7.74 -14.23
N LEU A 15 -5.37 6.51 -14.67
CA LEU A 15 -5.36 5.34 -13.80
C LEU A 15 -5.03 4.08 -14.59
N VAL A 16 -4.53 3.08 -13.87
CA VAL A 16 -4.33 1.74 -14.41
C VAL A 16 -4.41 0.73 -13.27
N LYS A 17 -4.95 -0.45 -13.58
CA LYS A 17 -4.98 -1.55 -12.63
C LYS A 17 -3.78 -2.46 -12.88
N SER A 18 -2.97 -2.67 -11.84
CA SER A 18 -1.84 -3.58 -11.91
C SER A 18 -2.32 -5.04 -11.97
N SER A 19 -1.57 -5.86 -12.69
CA SER A 19 -1.74 -7.31 -12.66
C SER A 19 -0.88 -7.98 -11.57
N ALA A 20 0.01 -7.22 -10.93
CA ALA A 20 0.81 -7.72 -9.82
C ALA A 20 -0.08 -8.03 -8.61
N GLN A 21 0.29 -9.07 -7.89
CA GLN A 21 -0.42 -9.50 -6.69
C GLN A 21 0.59 -9.74 -5.58
N LEU A 22 0.21 -9.38 -4.36
CA LEU A 22 0.98 -9.75 -3.19
C LEU A 22 0.86 -11.26 -2.96
N SER A 23 1.93 -11.89 -2.48
CA SER A 23 1.88 -13.31 -2.12
C SER A 23 0.88 -13.54 -0.99
N LYS A 24 0.36 -14.77 -0.90
CA LYS A 24 -0.56 -15.15 0.18
C LYS A 24 0.06 -14.95 1.56
N ASP A 25 1.36 -15.22 1.69
CA ASP A 25 2.08 -15.04 2.96
C ASP A 25 2.16 -13.56 3.35
N LYS A 26 2.42 -12.67 2.40
CA LYS A 26 2.46 -11.22 2.65
C LYS A 26 1.08 -10.68 3.03
N VAL A 27 0.03 -11.14 2.36
CA VAL A 27 -1.35 -10.78 2.70
C VAL A 27 -1.70 -11.25 4.10
N LYS A 28 -1.30 -12.47 4.46
CA LYS A 28 -1.53 -13.03 5.78
C LYS A 28 -0.80 -12.21 6.86
N ASP A 29 0.45 -11.86 6.62
CA ASP A 29 1.24 -11.04 7.54
C ASP A 29 0.61 -9.67 7.75
N LEU A 30 0.14 -9.04 6.67
CA LEU A 30 -0.53 -7.75 6.74
C LEU A 30 -1.84 -7.83 7.52
N ASN A 31 -2.64 -8.86 7.26
CA ASN A 31 -3.88 -9.08 8.00
C ASN A 31 -3.62 -9.32 9.49
N SER A 32 -2.57 -10.07 9.83
CA SER A 32 -2.18 -10.29 11.22
C SER A 32 -1.74 -8.99 11.90
N ALA A 33 -0.98 -8.16 11.19
CA ALA A 33 -0.56 -6.85 11.70
C ALA A 33 -1.77 -5.94 11.93
N LEU A 34 -2.75 -5.96 11.03
CA LEU A 34 -3.98 -5.19 11.17
C LEU A 34 -4.81 -5.66 12.36
N ASP A 35 -4.99 -6.97 12.50
CA ASP A 35 -5.75 -7.56 13.61
C ASP A 35 -5.12 -7.18 14.95
N LYS A 36 -3.79 -7.24 15.05
CA LYS A 36 -3.06 -6.84 16.24
C LYS A 36 -3.23 -5.35 16.54
N TYR A 37 -3.11 -4.51 15.50
CA TYR A 37 -3.30 -3.07 15.67
C TYR A 37 -4.71 -2.75 16.20
N LEU A 38 -5.73 -3.35 15.62
CA LEU A 38 -7.11 -3.13 16.05
C LEU A 38 -7.37 -3.64 17.47
N GLU A 39 -6.78 -4.76 17.85
CA GLU A 39 -6.88 -5.27 19.22
C GLU A 39 -6.19 -4.34 20.23
N ASP A 40 -5.01 -3.84 19.90
CA ASP A 40 -4.25 -2.93 20.77
C ASP A 40 -4.90 -1.55 20.88
N HIS A 41 -5.75 -1.17 19.93
CA HIS A 41 -6.38 0.16 19.84
C HIS A 41 -7.91 0.07 19.77
N LYS A 42 -8.51 -0.95 20.37
CA LYS A 42 -9.95 -1.18 20.28
C LYS A 42 -10.80 -0.11 20.96
N ASP A 43 -10.22 0.67 21.85
CA ASP A 43 -10.91 1.79 22.52
C ASP A 43 -10.90 3.08 21.70
N GLU A 44 -10.23 3.07 20.54
CA GLU A 44 -10.15 4.21 19.63
C GLU A 44 -11.14 4.07 18.48
N ASN A 45 -11.45 5.19 17.82
CA ASN A 45 -12.24 5.17 16.60
C ASN A 45 -11.36 4.71 15.44
N ASN A 46 -11.62 3.50 14.93
CA ASN A 46 -10.86 2.87 13.85
C ASN A 46 -11.58 2.89 12.48
N GLU A 47 -12.61 3.71 12.31
CA GLU A 47 -13.28 3.85 11.02
C GLU A 47 -12.37 4.45 9.95
N PHE A 48 -11.51 5.35 10.37
CA PHE A 48 -10.48 5.94 9.52
C PHE A 48 -9.20 6.10 10.34
N VAL A 49 -8.13 5.45 9.90
CA VAL A 49 -6.83 5.53 10.56
C VAL A 49 -5.78 5.98 9.56
N SER A 50 -5.07 7.06 9.88
CA SER A 50 -3.99 7.59 9.06
C SER A 50 -2.66 7.54 9.80
N GLY A 51 -1.56 7.63 9.03
CA GLY A 51 -0.22 7.64 9.61
C GLY A 51 0.19 6.31 10.23
N LEU A 52 -0.35 5.20 9.78
CA LEU A 52 -0.02 3.87 10.31
C LEU A 52 1.46 3.54 10.18
N TYR A 53 2.12 3.97 9.12
CA TYR A 53 3.54 3.71 8.91
C TYR A 53 4.43 4.39 9.96
N GLU A 54 3.94 5.44 10.59
CA GLU A 54 4.64 6.12 11.70
C GLU A 54 4.42 5.41 13.03
N ARG A 55 3.31 4.68 13.16
CA ARG A 55 2.92 4.01 14.40
C ARG A 55 3.41 2.57 14.50
N ASP A 56 3.48 1.89 13.36
CA ASP A 56 3.83 0.47 13.30
C ASP A 56 4.70 0.20 12.08
N SER A 57 5.91 -0.31 12.32
CA SER A 57 6.89 -0.61 11.28
C SER A 57 6.40 -1.65 10.27
N LYS A 58 5.45 -2.50 10.61
CA LYS A 58 4.86 -3.47 9.69
C LYS A 58 4.12 -2.80 8.53
N PHE A 59 3.42 -1.70 8.81
CA PHE A 59 2.74 -0.94 7.76
C PHE A 59 3.71 -0.16 6.89
N LEU A 60 4.80 0.34 7.46
CA LEU A 60 5.87 0.95 6.66
C LEU A 60 6.52 -0.10 5.75
N GLU A 61 6.82 -1.27 6.28
CA GLU A 61 7.37 -2.39 5.51
C GLU A 61 6.45 -2.77 4.34
N PHE A 62 5.14 -2.84 4.56
CA PHE A 62 4.16 -3.09 3.50
C PHE A 62 4.21 -2.00 2.42
N ALA A 63 4.22 -0.74 2.81
CA ALA A 63 4.26 0.39 1.86
C ALA A 63 5.53 0.39 1.01
N LEU A 64 6.61 -0.21 1.50
CA LEU A 64 7.90 -0.27 0.81
C LEU A 64 8.15 -1.59 0.08
N TYR A 65 7.14 -2.46 -0.06
CA TYR A 65 7.31 -3.71 -0.78
C TYR A 65 7.80 -3.43 -2.21
N PRO A 66 8.83 -4.18 -2.67
CA PRO A 66 9.37 -3.99 -4.02
C PRO A 66 8.31 -4.06 -5.11
N GLU A 67 7.33 -4.94 -4.97
CA GLU A 67 6.24 -5.12 -5.94
C GLU A 67 5.41 -3.83 -6.12
N ILE A 68 5.29 -3.03 -5.07
CA ILE A 68 4.58 -1.75 -5.10
C ILE A 68 5.51 -0.64 -5.59
N ILE A 69 6.70 -0.55 -5.01
CA ILE A 69 7.66 0.52 -5.30
C ILE A 69 8.11 0.51 -6.76
N GLU A 70 8.37 -0.66 -7.32
CA GLU A 70 8.80 -0.78 -8.72
C GLU A 70 7.75 -0.22 -9.68
N GLU A 71 6.48 -0.53 -9.47
CA GLU A 71 5.41 -0.03 -10.33
C GLU A 71 5.20 1.47 -10.15
N VAL A 72 5.28 1.98 -8.94
CA VAL A 72 5.16 3.42 -8.69
C VAL A 72 6.29 4.18 -9.38
N LYS A 73 7.52 3.66 -9.30
CA LYS A 73 8.67 4.26 -10.00
C LYS A 73 8.49 4.28 -11.52
N GLN A 74 7.89 3.24 -12.09
CA GLN A 74 7.61 3.23 -13.53
C GLN A 74 6.68 4.36 -13.96
N LEU A 75 5.77 4.78 -13.07
CA LEU A 75 4.79 5.83 -13.36
C LEU A 75 5.28 7.23 -12.98
N LEU A 76 5.98 7.36 -11.86
CA LEU A 76 6.34 8.66 -11.26
C LEU A 76 7.84 8.99 -11.33
N GLY A 77 8.69 8.04 -11.71
CA GLY A 77 10.14 8.22 -11.73
C GLY A 77 10.82 7.79 -10.42
N GLU A 78 12.14 7.97 -10.36
CA GLU A 78 12.97 7.45 -9.25
C GLU A 78 12.81 8.25 -7.96
N ASP A 79 12.50 9.54 -8.04
CA ASP A 79 12.45 10.42 -6.87
C ASP A 79 11.04 10.46 -6.31
N ILE A 80 10.73 9.46 -5.47
CA ILE A 80 9.41 9.33 -4.85
C ILE A 80 9.52 9.33 -3.33
N ILE A 81 8.46 9.80 -2.68
CA ILE A 81 8.34 9.76 -1.23
C ILE A 81 7.00 9.15 -0.83
N LEU A 82 6.95 8.51 0.32
CA LEU A 82 5.69 8.06 0.91
C LEU A 82 4.98 9.26 1.54
N TRP A 83 3.90 9.71 0.91
CA TRP A 83 3.12 10.85 1.38
C TRP A 83 2.20 10.48 2.54
N GLY A 84 1.58 9.33 2.45
CA GLY A 84 0.66 8.90 3.49
C GLY A 84 0.20 7.46 3.30
N LEU A 85 -0.27 6.89 4.38
CA LEU A 85 -0.87 5.56 4.41
C LEU A 85 -2.03 5.59 5.40
N SER A 86 -3.20 5.16 4.95
CA SER A 86 -4.38 5.14 5.80
C SER A 86 -5.17 3.85 5.61
N LEU A 87 -5.98 3.53 6.59
CA LEU A 87 -6.99 2.48 6.54
C LEU A 87 -8.35 3.09 6.79
N ILE A 88 -9.34 2.60 6.05
CA ILE A 88 -10.73 2.98 6.26
C ILE A 88 -11.56 1.72 6.41
N HIS A 89 -12.63 1.82 7.19
CA HIS A 89 -13.63 0.77 7.29
C HIS A 89 -14.70 1.00 6.21
N ILE A 90 -14.87 0.00 5.35
CA ILE A 90 -15.84 0.08 4.25
C ILE A 90 -17.03 -0.82 4.52
#